data_fa0570d2494b4ed162baa4ab2f7d37d7
#
_entry.id   fa0570d2494b4ed162baa4ab2f7d37d7
#
_cell.length_a   1.000
_cell.length_b   1.000
_cell.length_c   1.000
_cell.angle_alpha   90.00
_cell.angle_beta   90.00
_cell.angle_gamma   90.00
#
_symmetry.space_group_name_H-M   'P 1'
#
loop_
_entity.id
_entity.type
_entity.pdbx_description
1 polymer ?
#
loop_
_entity_poly.entity_id
_entity_poly.type
_entity_poly.pdbx_seq_one_letter_code
_entity_poly.pdbx_strand_id
1 'polypeptide(L)'
;CTKWRKLVDFRELNKRTQDFWEVQLGIPHPAGLKKKRSVTVLDVGDAYFSVPLDKEFRKYTAFTIPSINNETPGIRYQYNVLPQGWKGSPAIFQSSMTKILEPFRKQNPEIVIYQYMDDLYVGSDLEIGQHRTKIEELRQHLWKWGFYTPDKKHQKEPPFLWMGYELHPDKWTVQPIVLPEKDSWTVNDIQKLVGKLNWASQIYAGIKVKQLCKLLRGTKALTEIVPLTEEAELELAENREILKEPVHGVYYDPSKDLIAEIQKQGQGQWTYQIYQEPFKNLKTGKYARMRGAHTNDVKQLTEAVQKIATESIVIWGKVPKFKLPIQKETWETWWTEYWQATWIPEWEFVNTPPLVKLWYQLEKEPIIGAETFYVDGAANRETKLGKAGYVTNRGRQKVVSLTDTTNQKTELQAIHLALQDSGLEVNIVTDSQYALGIIQAQPDTSESELVNQIIEQLIKKEKVYLAWVPAHKGIGGNEQVDKLVSAGIRKVLFLDGIDKAQEEHEKYLNNWRAMASDFNLPPVVAKEIVVSCDKCQLKGEAMHGQVDCSPGIWQLDCTHLEGKIIL
;
A
#
# COMPACT_ATOMS: atom_id res chain seq x y z
N CYS A 1 -2.65 -13.61 -35.87
CA CYS A 1 -3.92 -14.35 -35.91
C CYS A 1 -4.69 -13.94 -37.16
N THR A 2 -4.91 -14.88 -38.07
CA THR A 2 -5.55 -14.62 -39.39
C THR A 2 -7.05 -14.96 -39.41
N LYS A 3 -7.60 -15.37 -38.27
CA LYS A 3 -9.01 -15.81 -38.21
C LYS A 3 -9.91 -14.68 -37.72
N TRP A 4 -10.90 -14.33 -38.54
CA TRP A 4 -11.95 -13.38 -38.19
C TRP A 4 -12.84 -13.93 -37.07
N ARG A 5 -13.13 -13.08 -36.05
CA ARG A 5 -14.09 -13.40 -34.99
C ARG A 5 -15.19 -12.34 -34.98
N LYS A 6 -16.44 -12.79 -34.88
CA LYS A 6 -17.56 -11.90 -34.66
C LYS A 6 -17.47 -11.31 -33.26
N LEU A 7 -17.58 -9.99 -33.16
CA LEU A 7 -17.63 -9.28 -31.90
C LEU A 7 -18.84 -8.35 -31.89
N VAL A 8 -19.73 -8.58 -30.98
CA VAL A 8 -20.90 -7.74 -30.76
C VAL A 8 -20.58 -6.70 -29.68
N ASP A 9 -21.04 -5.48 -29.89
CA ASP A 9 -20.84 -4.40 -28.92
C ASP A 9 -21.89 -4.48 -27.81
N PHE A 10 -21.48 -4.95 -26.64
CA PHE A 10 -22.33 -5.09 -25.45
C PHE A 10 -22.15 -3.96 -24.43
N ARG A 11 -21.58 -2.81 -24.79
CA ARG A 11 -21.35 -1.71 -23.86
C ARG A 11 -22.63 -1.25 -23.15
N GLU A 12 -23.75 -1.12 -23.89
CA GLU A 12 -25.03 -0.74 -23.29
C GLU A 12 -25.61 -1.85 -22.39
N LEU A 13 -25.53 -3.09 -22.82
CA LEU A 13 -25.95 -4.22 -22.00
C LEU A 13 -25.12 -4.31 -20.73
N ASN A 14 -23.81 -4.11 -20.83
CA ASN A 14 -22.90 -4.16 -19.68
C ASN A 14 -23.23 -3.10 -18.62
N LYS A 15 -23.61 -1.89 -19.04
CA LYS A 15 -24.06 -0.83 -18.12
C LYS A 15 -25.33 -1.20 -17.35
N ARG A 16 -26.19 -2.01 -17.94
CA ARG A 16 -27.48 -2.43 -17.37
C ARG A 16 -27.43 -3.79 -16.71
N THR A 17 -26.29 -4.48 -16.79
CA THR A 17 -26.07 -5.77 -16.15
C THR A 17 -25.63 -5.55 -14.70
N GLN A 18 -26.19 -6.33 -13.77
CA GLN A 18 -25.77 -6.32 -12.37
C GLN A 18 -24.28 -6.64 -12.24
N ASP A 19 -23.66 -6.17 -11.18
CA ASP A 19 -22.28 -6.54 -10.88
C ASP A 19 -22.24 -8.01 -10.47
N PHE A 20 -21.35 -8.76 -11.10
CA PHE A 20 -21.06 -10.13 -10.73
C PHE A 20 -19.94 -10.12 -9.71
N TRP A 21 -20.07 -10.96 -8.69
CA TRP A 21 -18.98 -11.19 -7.75
C TRP A 21 -17.82 -11.78 -8.53
N GLU A 22 -16.71 -11.02 -8.61
CA GLU A 22 -15.50 -11.52 -9.25
C GLU A 22 -14.90 -12.63 -8.39
N VAL A 23 -15.02 -13.86 -8.86
CA VAL A 23 -14.46 -15.05 -8.21
C VAL A 23 -12.93 -15.09 -8.35
N GLN A 24 -12.35 -14.19 -9.17
CA GLN A 24 -10.90 -14.08 -9.42
C GLN A 24 -10.19 -13.02 -8.55
N LEU A 25 -10.62 -12.83 -7.31
CA LEU A 25 -9.90 -11.95 -6.38
C LEU A 25 -8.54 -12.51 -5.94
N GLY A 26 -8.24 -13.76 -6.25
CA GLY A 26 -6.95 -14.38 -5.96
C GLY A 26 -6.40 -15.11 -7.17
N ILE A 27 -5.45 -14.50 -7.88
CA ILE A 27 -4.68 -15.19 -8.92
C ILE A 27 -3.56 -15.98 -8.23
N PRO A 28 -3.43 -17.30 -8.46
CA PRO A 28 -2.32 -18.06 -7.89
C PRO A 28 -0.98 -17.47 -8.30
N HIS A 29 -0.10 -17.23 -7.34
CA HIS A 29 1.26 -16.82 -7.64
C HIS A 29 2.11 -18.07 -7.90
N PRO A 30 3.01 -18.07 -8.90
CA PRO A 30 3.86 -19.22 -9.21
C PRO A 30 4.68 -19.71 -8.03
N ALA A 31 5.12 -18.82 -7.15
CA ALA A 31 5.87 -19.17 -5.94
C ALA A 31 5.08 -20.04 -4.95
N GLY A 32 3.76 -20.00 -5.00
CA GLY A 32 2.87 -20.83 -4.18
C GLY A 32 2.55 -22.18 -4.82
N LEU A 33 2.92 -22.38 -6.08
CA LEU A 33 2.74 -23.67 -6.74
C LEU A 33 3.69 -24.69 -6.13
N LYS A 34 3.14 -25.84 -5.73
CA LYS A 34 3.95 -26.96 -5.27
C LYS A 34 4.67 -27.55 -6.46
N LYS A 35 5.94 -27.91 -6.25
CA LYS A 35 6.68 -28.67 -7.26
C LYS A 35 5.93 -29.97 -7.52
N LYS A 36 5.47 -30.18 -8.74
CA LYS A 36 4.79 -31.38 -9.17
C LYS A 36 5.65 -32.13 -10.18
N ARG A 37 5.68 -33.46 -10.05
CA ARG A 37 6.45 -34.31 -10.92
C ARG A 37 6.01 -34.20 -12.38
N SER A 38 4.72 -34.09 -12.59
CA SER A 38 4.10 -34.02 -13.92
C SER A 38 3.09 -32.89 -13.97
N VAL A 39 3.16 -32.07 -15.01
CA VAL A 39 2.29 -30.92 -15.21
C VAL A 39 1.78 -30.91 -16.65
N THR A 40 0.50 -30.64 -16.83
CA THR A 40 -0.13 -30.44 -18.12
C THR A 40 -1.02 -29.20 -18.09
N VAL A 41 -0.97 -28.40 -19.14
CA VAL A 41 -1.87 -27.26 -19.31
C VAL A 41 -2.88 -27.61 -20.41
N LEU A 42 -4.16 -27.58 -20.07
CA LEU A 42 -5.25 -27.82 -21.00
C LEU A 42 -5.91 -26.49 -21.35
N ASP A 43 -5.98 -26.19 -22.65
CA ASP A 43 -6.75 -25.08 -23.18
C ASP A 43 -8.18 -25.54 -23.44
N VAL A 44 -9.16 -24.87 -22.84
CA VAL A 44 -10.58 -25.16 -23.11
C VAL A 44 -11.01 -24.33 -24.32
N GLY A 45 -11.11 -24.98 -25.46
CA GLY A 45 -11.48 -24.32 -26.70
C GLY A 45 -12.90 -23.74 -26.65
N ASP A 46 -13.07 -22.53 -27.21
CA ASP A 46 -14.35 -21.83 -27.24
C ASP A 46 -15.13 -21.84 -25.92
N ALA A 47 -14.40 -21.48 -24.85
CA ALA A 47 -14.83 -21.65 -23.47
C ALA A 47 -16.24 -21.07 -23.19
N TYR A 48 -16.49 -19.83 -23.60
CA TYR A 48 -17.78 -19.18 -23.35
C TYR A 48 -18.91 -19.81 -24.18
N PHE A 49 -18.60 -20.24 -25.40
CA PHE A 49 -19.61 -20.85 -26.28
C PHE A 49 -19.99 -22.28 -25.86
N SER A 50 -19.27 -22.82 -24.90
CA SER A 50 -19.60 -24.15 -24.35
C SER A 50 -20.56 -24.09 -23.14
N VAL A 51 -20.88 -22.89 -22.68
CA VAL A 51 -21.74 -22.67 -21.50
C VAL A 51 -23.08 -22.07 -21.95
N PRO A 52 -24.22 -22.74 -21.71
CA PRO A 52 -25.54 -22.20 -22.05
C PRO A 52 -25.84 -20.94 -21.22
N LEU A 53 -26.48 -19.98 -21.89
CA LEU A 53 -27.00 -18.78 -21.26
C LEU A 53 -28.44 -19.03 -20.81
N ASP A 54 -28.80 -18.46 -19.66
CA ASP A 54 -30.18 -18.51 -19.15
C ASP A 54 -31.17 -18.07 -20.20
N LYS A 55 -32.18 -18.90 -20.47
CA LYS A 55 -33.20 -18.66 -21.50
C LYS A 55 -33.88 -17.31 -21.37
N GLU A 56 -34.22 -16.90 -20.15
CA GLU A 56 -34.86 -15.62 -19.88
C GLU A 56 -33.99 -14.41 -20.22
N PHE A 57 -32.67 -14.58 -20.15
CA PHE A 57 -31.71 -13.51 -20.44
C PHE A 57 -31.34 -13.38 -21.92
N ARG A 58 -31.53 -14.41 -22.71
CA ARG A 58 -31.08 -14.47 -24.13
C ARG A 58 -31.57 -13.30 -24.98
N LYS A 59 -32.79 -12.82 -24.71
CA LYS A 59 -33.40 -11.69 -25.44
C LYS A 59 -32.58 -10.40 -25.35
N TYR A 60 -31.83 -10.21 -24.27
CA TYR A 60 -31.01 -9.00 -24.07
C TYR A 60 -29.72 -9.01 -24.88
N THR A 61 -29.34 -10.15 -25.45
CA THR A 61 -28.15 -10.31 -26.29
C THR A 61 -28.45 -10.16 -27.77
N ALA A 62 -29.67 -9.79 -28.15
CA ALA A 62 -30.11 -9.69 -29.51
C ALA A 62 -29.30 -8.66 -30.31
N PHE A 63 -28.94 -9.00 -31.51
CA PHE A 63 -28.25 -8.14 -32.47
C PHE A 63 -28.76 -8.35 -33.87
N THR A 64 -28.51 -7.40 -34.76
CA THR A 64 -28.95 -7.43 -36.12
C THR A 64 -27.77 -7.35 -37.09
N ILE A 65 -27.71 -8.24 -38.06
CA ILE A 65 -26.75 -8.12 -39.17
C ILE A 65 -27.47 -7.38 -40.28
N PRO A 66 -27.06 -6.13 -40.60
CA PRO A 66 -27.71 -5.35 -41.65
C PRO A 66 -27.39 -5.90 -43.03
N SER A 67 -28.29 -5.68 -43.97
CA SER A 67 -28.02 -5.97 -45.38
C SER A 67 -27.20 -4.86 -46.04
N ILE A 68 -26.51 -5.17 -47.11
CA ILE A 68 -25.76 -4.19 -47.88
C ILE A 68 -26.73 -3.10 -48.38
N ASN A 69 -26.41 -1.84 -48.09
CA ASN A 69 -27.22 -0.67 -48.47
C ASN A 69 -28.67 -0.73 -47.95
N ASN A 70 -28.95 -1.53 -46.91
CA ASN A 70 -30.29 -1.75 -46.38
C ASN A 70 -31.33 -2.19 -47.41
N GLU A 71 -30.92 -2.95 -48.41
CA GLU A 71 -31.81 -3.41 -49.49
C GLU A 71 -32.84 -4.42 -49.00
N THR A 72 -32.51 -5.18 -47.97
CA THR A 72 -33.42 -6.13 -47.32
C THR A 72 -33.45 -5.90 -45.82
N PRO A 73 -34.50 -6.36 -45.11
CA PRO A 73 -34.48 -6.36 -43.65
C PRO A 73 -33.27 -7.11 -43.11
N GLY A 74 -32.62 -6.58 -42.09
CA GLY A 74 -31.50 -7.24 -41.42
C GLY A 74 -31.90 -8.55 -40.78
N ILE A 75 -30.94 -9.45 -40.61
CA ILE A 75 -31.13 -10.73 -39.92
C ILE A 75 -30.89 -10.55 -38.43
N ARG A 76 -31.88 -10.97 -37.66
CA ARG A 76 -31.84 -10.81 -36.21
C ARG A 76 -31.48 -12.12 -35.51
N TYR A 77 -30.49 -12.04 -34.60
CA TYR A 77 -29.99 -13.16 -33.80
C TYR A 77 -29.98 -12.84 -32.31
N GLN A 78 -29.94 -13.88 -31.51
CA GLN A 78 -29.65 -13.78 -30.08
C GLN A 78 -28.66 -14.88 -29.68
N TYR A 79 -28.00 -14.72 -28.55
CA TYR A 79 -27.07 -15.72 -28.03
C TYR A 79 -27.81 -16.79 -27.22
N ASN A 80 -27.45 -18.04 -27.45
CA ASN A 80 -27.87 -19.20 -26.65
C ASN A 80 -26.79 -19.60 -25.64
N VAL A 81 -25.59 -19.04 -25.78
CA VAL A 81 -24.40 -19.32 -24.95
C VAL A 81 -23.82 -18.02 -24.46
N LEU A 82 -22.83 -18.09 -23.55
CA LEU A 82 -22.19 -16.91 -23.02
C LEU A 82 -21.52 -16.10 -24.14
N PRO A 83 -21.90 -14.82 -24.32
CA PRO A 83 -21.29 -13.99 -25.37
C PRO A 83 -19.91 -13.48 -24.98
N GLN A 84 -19.01 -13.39 -25.96
CA GLN A 84 -17.76 -12.67 -25.78
C GLN A 84 -18.03 -11.17 -25.65
N GLY A 85 -17.37 -10.53 -24.65
CA GLY A 85 -17.53 -9.10 -24.41
C GLY A 85 -18.69 -8.74 -23.47
N TRP A 86 -19.53 -9.71 -23.08
CA TRP A 86 -20.52 -9.46 -22.04
C TRP A 86 -19.90 -9.55 -20.66
N LYS A 87 -20.27 -8.60 -19.78
CA LYS A 87 -19.75 -8.47 -18.42
C LYS A 87 -19.86 -9.74 -17.56
N GLY A 88 -20.94 -10.51 -17.74
CA GLY A 88 -21.22 -11.70 -16.95
C GLY A 88 -20.53 -12.98 -17.43
N SER A 89 -19.99 -13.01 -18.65
CA SER A 89 -19.42 -14.23 -19.23
C SER A 89 -18.23 -14.79 -18.45
N PRO A 90 -17.22 -14.02 -18.02
CA PRO A 90 -16.09 -14.56 -17.25
C PRO A 90 -16.51 -15.18 -15.93
N ALA A 91 -17.35 -14.51 -15.15
CA ALA A 91 -17.79 -14.98 -13.84
C ALA A 91 -18.64 -16.25 -13.93
N ILE A 92 -19.59 -16.29 -14.86
CA ILE A 92 -20.46 -17.46 -15.06
C ILE A 92 -19.65 -18.65 -15.57
N PHE A 93 -18.73 -18.43 -16.50
CA PHE A 93 -17.84 -19.49 -17.00
C PHE A 93 -17.02 -20.12 -15.86
N GLN A 94 -16.38 -19.29 -15.05
CA GLN A 94 -15.55 -19.76 -13.95
C GLN A 94 -16.34 -20.53 -12.90
N SER A 95 -17.50 -20.02 -12.51
CA SER A 95 -18.41 -20.70 -11.59
C SER A 95 -18.89 -22.05 -12.14
N SER A 96 -19.23 -22.09 -13.41
CA SER A 96 -19.67 -23.31 -14.09
C SER A 96 -18.55 -24.35 -14.16
N MET A 97 -17.33 -23.93 -14.50
CA MET A 97 -16.17 -24.82 -14.56
C MET A 97 -15.83 -25.37 -13.16
N THR A 98 -15.92 -24.56 -12.12
CA THR A 98 -15.70 -25.00 -10.74
C THR A 98 -16.66 -26.12 -10.34
N LYS A 99 -17.94 -25.96 -10.66
CA LYS A 99 -18.96 -26.99 -10.40
C LYS A 99 -18.71 -28.26 -11.20
N ILE A 100 -18.31 -28.14 -12.44
CA ILE A 100 -18.04 -29.30 -13.33
C ILE A 100 -16.82 -30.08 -12.85
N LEU A 101 -15.78 -29.38 -12.37
CA LEU A 101 -14.56 -30.01 -11.87
C LEU A 101 -14.70 -30.62 -10.48
N GLU A 102 -15.69 -30.25 -9.70
CA GLU A 102 -15.85 -30.71 -8.31
C GLU A 102 -15.85 -32.24 -8.17
N PRO A 103 -16.63 -33.01 -8.94
CA PRO A 103 -16.59 -34.48 -8.83
C PRO A 103 -15.21 -35.06 -9.14
N PHE A 104 -14.53 -34.55 -10.14
CA PHE A 104 -13.17 -35.01 -10.49
C PHE A 104 -12.16 -34.71 -9.39
N ARG A 105 -12.23 -33.53 -8.81
CA ARG A 105 -11.37 -33.13 -7.67
C ARG A 105 -11.58 -34.02 -6.45
N LYS A 106 -12.84 -34.39 -6.14
CA LYS A 106 -13.14 -35.26 -5.02
C LYS A 106 -12.62 -36.69 -5.23
N GLN A 107 -12.68 -37.20 -6.45
CA GLN A 107 -12.16 -38.53 -6.78
C GLN A 107 -10.64 -38.56 -6.87
N ASN A 108 -9.98 -37.45 -7.14
CA ASN A 108 -8.56 -37.35 -7.34
C ASN A 108 -7.95 -36.23 -6.48
N PRO A 109 -7.96 -36.34 -5.13
CA PRO A 109 -7.50 -35.28 -4.25
C PRO A 109 -6.00 -35.00 -4.38
N GLU A 110 -5.22 -35.93 -4.92
CA GLU A 110 -3.79 -35.77 -5.18
C GLU A 110 -3.47 -34.91 -6.39
N ILE A 111 -4.45 -34.63 -7.24
CA ILE A 111 -4.29 -33.83 -8.45
C ILE A 111 -4.66 -32.38 -8.12
N VAL A 112 -3.77 -31.46 -8.48
CA VAL A 112 -4.00 -30.01 -8.32
C VAL A 112 -4.47 -29.44 -9.65
N ILE A 113 -5.61 -28.76 -9.63
CA ILE A 113 -6.16 -28.09 -10.82
C ILE A 113 -6.35 -26.61 -10.50
N TYR A 114 -5.62 -25.76 -11.23
CA TYR A 114 -5.82 -24.31 -11.19
C TYR A 114 -6.57 -23.86 -12.43
N GLN A 115 -7.66 -23.11 -12.23
CA GLN A 115 -8.46 -22.54 -13.29
C GLN A 115 -8.05 -21.09 -13.52
N TYR A 116 -7.73 -20.78 -14.78
CA TYR A 116 -7.55 -19.40 -15.17
C TYR A 116 -8.04 -19.20 -16.59
N MET A 117 -9.06 -18.33 -16.75
CA MET A 117 -9.70 -18.09 -18.04
C MET A 117 -9.96 -19.40 -18.78
N ASP A 118 -9.37 -19.56 -19.97
CA ASP A 118 -9.51 -20.70 -20.84
C ASP A 118 -8.53 -21.84 -20.51
N ASP A 119 -7.63 -21.64 -19.54
CA ASP A 119 -6.58 -22.59 -19.23
C ASP A 119 -6.83 -23.33 -17.92
N LEU A 120 -6.55 -24.64 -17.93
CA LEU A 120 -6.49 -25.47 -16.75
C LEU A 120 -5.05 -25.96 -16.57
N TYR A 121 -4.44 -25.58 -15.46
CA TYR A 121 -3.16 -26.10 -15.04
C TYR A 121 -3.38 -27.34 -14.17
N VAL A 122 -2.90 -28.50 -14.62
CA VAL A 122 -3.08 -29.78 -13.92
C VAL A 122 -1.74 -30.35 -13.51
N GLY A 123 -1.51 -30.47 -12.22
CA GLY A 123 -0.27 -30.98 -11.66
C GLY A 123 -0.50 -32.21 -10.79
N SER A 124 0.41 -33.19 -10.87
CA SER A 124 0.40 -34.37 -10.01
C SER A 124 1.82 -34.86 -9.73
N ASP A 125 1.99 -35.66 -8.68
CA ASP A 125 3.23 -36.35 -8.37
C ASP A 125 3.28 -37.76 -8.96
N LEU A 126 2.31 -38.11 -9.80
CA LEU A 126 2.24 -39.39 -10.45
C LEU A 126 3.35 -39.55 -11.52
N GLU A 127 3.71 -40.78 -11.79
CA GLU A 127 4.55 -41.10 -12.95
C GLU A 127 3.87 -40.56 -14.23
N ILE A 128 4.68 -40.20 -15.23
CA ILE A 128 4.17 -39.54 -16.45
C ILE A 128 3.08 -40.36 -17.15
N GLY A 129 3.19 -41.69 -17.18
CA GLY A 129 2.17 -42.57 -17.77
C GLY A 129 0.84 -42.51 -17.02
N GLN A 130 0.88 -42.55 -15.70
CA GLN A 130 -0.28 -42.45 -14.82
C GLN A 130 -0.88 -41.04 -14.89
N HIS A 131 -0.04 -40.02 -14.94
CA HIS A 131 -0.48 -38.64 -15.09
C HIS A 131 -1.25 -38.45 -16.40
N ARG A 132 -0.73 -38.95 -17.51
CA ARG A 132 -1.40 -38.88 -18.82
C ARG A 132 -2.74 -39.61 -18.80
N THR A 133 -2.86 -40.74 -18.12
CA THR A 133 -4.11 -41.44 -17.94
C THR A 133 -5.14 -40.57 -17.21
N LYS A 134 -4.73 -39.89 -16.15
CA LYS A 134 -5.59 -38.95 -15.42
C LYS A 134 -5.98 -37.74 -16.26
N ILE A 135 -5.08 -37.24 -17.09
CA ILE A 135 -5.39 -36.15 -18.03
C ILE A 135 -6.47 -36.60 -19.03
N GLU A 136 -6.39 -37.83 -19.56
CA GLU A 136 -7.42 -38.34 -20.45
C GLU A 136 -8.78 -38.55 -19.74
N GLU A 137 -8.77 -39.01 -18.48
CA GLU A 137 -9.99 -39.09 -17.66
C GLU A 137 -10.62 -37.69 -17.47
N LEU A 138 -9.79 -36.67 -17.20
CA LEU A 138 -10.25 -35.30 -17.08
C LEU A 138 -10.81 -34.77 -18.38
N ARG A 139 -10.14 -35.01 -19.49
CA ARG A 139 -10.60 -34.60 -20.82
C ARG A 139 -11.96 -35.22 -21.16
N GLN A 140 -12.16 -36.52 -20.86
CA GLN A 140 -13.44 -37.19 -21.04
C GLN A 140 -14.53 -36.61 -20.13
N HIS A 141 -14.19 -36.30 -18.90
CA HIS A 141 -15.10 -35.65 -17.96
C HIS A 141 -15.56 -34.28 -18.49
N LEU A 142 -14.64 -33.47 -18.99
CA LEU A 142 -14.94 -32.17 -19.59
C LEU A 142 -15.74 -32.30 -20.88
N TRP A 143 -15.43 -33.26 -21.74
CA TRP A 143 -16.17 -33.55 -22.95
C TRP A 143 -17.63 -33.91 -22.68
N LYS A 144 -17.86 -34.69 -21.63
CA LYS A 144 -19.22 -35.04 -21.20
C LYS A 144 -20.07 -33.81 -20.88
N TRP A 145 -19.47 -32.73 -20.42
CA TRP A 145 -20.13 -31.46 -20.14
C TRP A 145 -20.06 -30.45 -21.30
N GLY A 146 -19.58 -30.88 -22.46
CA GLY A 146 -19.56 -30.07 -23.66
C GLY A 146 -18.30 -29.23 -23.85
N PHE A 147 -17.23 -29.46 -23.09
CA PHE A 147 -15.97 -28.74 -23.22
C PHE A 147 -14.97 -29.53 -24.05
N TYR A 148 -14.49 -28.90 -25.14
CA TYR A 148 -13.41 -29.44 -25.95
C TYR A 148 -12.06 -29.09 -25.37
N THR A 149 -11.17 -30.08 -25.27
CA THR A 149 -9.78 -29.91 -24.84
C THR A 149 -8.84 -30.56 -25.87
N PRO A 150 -7.62 -30.01 -26.05
CA PRO A 150 -6.69 -30.58 -27.03
C PRO A 150 -6.18 -31.94 -26.60
N ASP A 151 -5.97 -32.83 -27.61
CA ASP A 151 -5.31 -34.10 -27.37
C ASP A 151 -3.80 -33.90 -27.12
N LYS A 152 -3.09 -34.99 -26.80
CA LYS A 152 -1.66 -34.96 -26.47
C LYS A 152 -0.80 -34.26 -27.53
N LYS A 153 -1.14 -34.37 -28.82
CA LYS A 153 -0.36 -33.77 -29.90
C LYS A 153 -0.45 -32.25 -29.95
N HIS A 154 -1.51 -31.69 -29.39
CA HIS A 154 -1.84 -30.26 -29.47
C HIS A 154 -1.74 -29.58 -28.09
N GLN A 155 -1.38 -30.30 -27.05
CA GLN A 155 -1.16 -29.73 -25.73
C GLN A 155 0.12 -28.90 -25.71
N LYS A 156 0.09 -27.84 -24.91
CA LYS A 156 1.26 -26.98 -24.71
C LYS A 156 2.36 -27.76 -23.98
N GLU A 157 3.60 -27.53 -24.37
CA GLU A 157 4.78 -28.06 -23.71
C GLU A 157 5.48 -26.99 -22.87
N PRO A 158 6.23 -27.37 -21.80
CA PRO A 158 7.05 -26.41 -21.06
C PRO A 158 8.08 -25.71 -21.97
N PRO A 159 8.39 -24.43 -21.74
CA PRO A 159 7.84 -23.57 -20.69
C PRO A 159 6.42 -23.08 -21.01
N PHE A 160 5.55 -23.08 -19.97
CA PHE A 160 4.20 -22.57 -20.12
C PHE A 160 4.18 -21.06 -19.91
N LEU A 161 3.60 -20.32 -20.86
CA LEU A 161 3.36 -18.89 -20.72
C LEU A 161 1.99 -18.70 -20.04
N TRP A 162 1.99 -18.21 -18.81
CA TRP A 162 0.78 -18.10 -18.02
C TRP A 162 0.82 -16.84 -17.17
N MET A 163 -0.16 -15.99 -17.30
CA MET A 163 -0.35 -14.79 -16.47
C MET A 163 0.84 -13.83 -16.43
N GLY A 164 1.63 -13.73 -17.49
CA GLY A 164 2.87 -12.94 -17.50
C GLY A 164 4.07 -13.67 -16.91
N TYR A 165 3.89 -14.93 -16.57
CA TYR A 165 4.95 -15.81 -16.07
C TYR A 165 5.36 -16.83 -17.11
N GLU A 166 6.56 -17.34 -16.93
CA GLU A 166 7.09 -18.48 -17.69
C GLU A 166 7.32 -19.61 -16.69
N LEU A 167 6.52 -20.68 -16.81
CA LEU A 167 6.54 -21.83 -15.91
C LEU A 167 7.35 -22.96 -16.52
N HIS A 168 8.41 -23.35 -15.84
CA HIS A 168 9.22 -24.53 -16.15
C HIS A 168 8.89 -25.64 -15.15
N PRO A 169 9.31 -26.89 -15.39
CA PRO A 169 9.02 -27.99 -14.46
C PRO A 169 9.56 -27.80 -13.05
N ASP A 170 10.70 -27.13 -12.89
CA ASP A 170 11.42 -26.97 -11.63
C ASP A 170 11.63 -25.52 -11.17
N LYS A 171 11.24 -24.56 -12.01
CA LYS A 171 11.44 -23.13 -11.74
C LYS A 171 10.40 -22.29 -12.48
N TRP A 172 10.29 -21.04 -12.08
CA TRP A 172 9.47 -20.06 -12.78
C TRP A 172 10.23 -18.75 -12.92
N THR A 173 9.86 -17.95 -13.90
CA THR A 173 10.35 -16.60 -14.08
C THR A 173 9.24 -15.71 -14.64
N VAL A 174 9.46 -14.41 -14.68
CA VAL A 174 8.58 -13.51 -15.43
C VAL A 174 8.87 -13.64 -16.92
N GLN A 175 7.85 -13.44 -17.76
CA GLN A 175 8.08 -13.37 -19.20
C GLN A 175 9.08 -12.27 -19.51
N PRO A 176 9.89 -12.41 -20.59
CA PRO A 176 10.94 -11.45 -20.91
C PRO A 176 10.48 -10.01 -20.86
N ILE A 177 11.21 -9.20 -20.10
CA ILE A 177 10.92 -7.78 -19.95
C ILE A 177 11.90 -6.98 -20.78
N VAL A 178 11.38 -6.31 -21.79
CA VAL A 178 12.15 -5.40 -22.64
C VAL A 178 11.82 -3.98 -22.22
N LEU A 179 12.83 -3.27 -21.69
CA LEU A 179 12.70 -1.86 -21.37
C LEU A 179 13.03 -1.06 -22.63
N PRO A 180 12.13 -0.16 -23.04
CA PRO A 180 12.41 0.67 -24.23
C PRO A 180 13.55 1.65 -23.96
N GLU A 181 14.34 1.92 -25.00
CA GLU A 181 15.31 3.01 -25.03
C GLU A 181 14.67 4.17 -25.80
N LYS A 182 14.53 5.30 -25.12
CA LYS A 182 13.91 6.49 -25.70
C LYS A 182 14.70 7.74 -25.35
N ASP A 183 14.77 8.65 -26.31
CA ASP A 183 15.36 9.97 -26.11
C ASP A 183 14.35 10.91 -25.43
N SER A 184 13.08 10.64 -25.60
CA SER A 184 11.97 11.44 -25.09
C SER A 184 10.90 10.52 -24.48
N TRP A 185 10.51 10.79 -23.25
CA TRP A 185 9.54 10.00 -22.49
C TRP A 185 8.25 10.77 -22.29
N THR A 186 7.13 10.17 -22.68
CA THR A 186 5.79 10.67 -22.33
C THR A 186 5.33 10.13 -20.98
N VAL A 187 4.31 10.75 -20.41
CA VAL A 187 3.67 10.24 -19.17
C VAL A 187 3.25 8.78 -19.36
N ASN A 188 2.65 8.45 -20.49
CA ASN A 188 2.23 7.08 -20.81
C ASN A 188 3.40 6.10 -20.88
N ASP A 189 4.53 6.53 -21.45
CA ASP A 189 5.75 5.71 -21.53
C ASP A 189 6.30 5.38 -20.15
N ILE A 190 6.32 6.37 -19.25
CA ILE A 190 6.78 6.19 -17.87
C ILE A 190 5.83 5.29 -17.08
N GLN A 191 4.52 5.46 -17.25
CA GLN A 191 3.54 4.58 -16.60
C GLN A 191 3.71 3.12 -17.01
N LYS A 192 3.92 2.86 -18.30
CA LYS A 192 4.19 1.51 -18.81
C LYS A 192 5.50 0.94 -18.28
N LEU A 193 6.54 1.78 -18.22
CA LEU A 193 7.84 1.41 -17.69
C LEU A 193 7.74 1.02 -16.22
N VAL A 194 7.09 1.84 -15.41
CA VAL A 194 6.88 1.55 -13.98
C VAL A 194 6.09 0.25 -13.79
N GLY A 195 5.05 0.03 -14.58
CA GLY A 195 4.28 -1.21 -14.55
C GLY A 195 5.13 -2.45 -14.83
N LYS A 196 5.97 -2.39 -15.86
CA LYS A 196 6.90 -3.48 -16.19
C LYS A 196 7.93 -3.74 -15.10
N LEU A 197 8.52 -2.69 -14.56
CA LEU A 197 9.49 -2.79 -13.47
C LEU A 197 8.86 -3.34 -12.19
N ASN A 198 7.66 -2.90 -11.88
CA ASN A 198 6.93 -3.43 -10.73
C ASN A 198 6.62 -4.92 -10.89
N TRP A 199 6.24 -5.35 -12.08
CA TRP A 199 6.04 -6.74 -12.40
C TRP A 199 7.33 -7.57 -12.24
N ALA A 200 8.45 -7.05 -12.74
CA ALA A 200 9.75 -7.72 -12.63
C ALA A 200 10.25 -7.84 -11.18
N SER A 201 9.83 -6.93 -10.30
CA SER A 201 10.31 -6.87 -8.92
C SER A 201 9.99 -8.09 -8.08
N GLN A 202 9.05 -8.93 -8.52
CA GLN A 202 8.68 -10.16 -7.79
C GLN A 202 9.73 -11.28 -7.88
N ILE A 203 10.69 -11.16 -8.78
CA ILE A 203 11.79 -12.14 -8.89
C ILE A 203 13.17 -11.48 -9.07
N TYR A 204 13.25 -10.31 -9.66
CA TYR A 204 14.49 -9.56 -9.75
C TYR A 204 14.69 -8.74 -8.48
N ALA A 205 15.68 -9.09 -7.68
CA ALA A 205 16.00 -8.38 -6.45
C ALA A 205 16.57 -6.99 -6.74
N GLY A 206 16.14 -6.01 -5.96
CA GLY A 206 16.70 -4.66 -6.01
C GLY A 206 16.06 -3.70 -7.02
N ILE A 207 15.01 -4.09 -7.72
CA ILE A 207 14.27 -3.19 -8.62
C ILE A 207 13.66 -2.03 -7.83
N LYS A 208 13.92 -0.81 -8.26
CA LYS A 208 13.41 0.42 -7.64
C LYS A 208 12.62 1.23 -8.65
N VAL A 209 11.53 1.86 -8.20
CA VAL A 209 10.69 2.71 -9.06
C VAL A 209 10.40 4.09 -8.46
N LYS A 210 10.96 4.40 -7.31
CA LYS A 210 10.66 5.63 -6.56
C LYS A 210 10.89 6.90 -7.37
N GLN A 211 12.04 7.03 -7.99
CA GLN A 211 12.40 8.24 -8.73
C GLN A 211 11.58 8.37 -10.03
N LEU A 212 11.29 7.24 -10.67
CA LEU A 212 10.42 7.22 -11.86
C LEU A 212 8.97 7.59 -11.48
N CYS A 213 8.47 7.10 -10.35
CA CYS A 213 7.13 7.45 -9.86
C CYS A 213 7.01 8.93 -9.49
N LYS A 214 8.07 9.56 -8.99
CA LYS A 214 8.08 10.99 -8.70
C LYS A 214 7.82 11.84 -9.95
N LEU A 215 8.20 11.38 -11.12
CA LEU A 215 7.96 12.07 -12.39
C LEU A 215 6.48 12.11 -12.76
N LEU A 216 5.67 11.23 -12.20
CA LEU A 216 4.23 11.10 -12.48
C LEU A 216 3.35 11.90 -11.52
N ARG A 217 3.92 12.70 -10.62
CA ARG A 217 3.16 13.51 -9.66
C ARG A 217 2.34 14.58 -10.36
N GLY A 218 1.10 14.73 -9.93
CA GLY A 218 0.16 15.68 -10.48
C GLY A 218 -0.68 15.09 -11.63
N THR A 219 -1.69 15.84 -12.03
CA THR A 219 -2.55 15.46 -13.16
C THR A 219 -1.93 15.96 -14.46
N LYS A 220 -1.54 15.02 -15.34
CA LYS A 220 -0.89 15.31 -16.62
C LYS A 220 -1.54 14.56 -17.75
N ALA A 221 -1.46 15.12 -18.95
CA ALA A 221 -1.90 14.41 -20.15
C ALA A 221 -0.94 13.25 -20.45
N LEU A 222 -1.49 12.12 -20.95
CA LEU A 222 -0.68 10.93 -21.28
C LEU A 222 0.39 11.21 -22.35
N THR A 223 0.16 12.17 -23.21
CA THR A 223 1.08 12.56 -24.30
C THR A 223 2.10 13.60 -23.91
N GLU A 224 2.01 14.14 -22.70
CA GLU A 224 2.97 15.14 -22.20
C GLU A 224 4.36 14.54 -22.05
N ILE A 225 5.35 15.25 -22.56
CA ILE A 225 6.76 14.85 -22.46
C ILE A 225 7.28 15.26 -21.08
N VAL A 226 7.87 14.31 -20.37
CA VAL A 226 8.46 14.54 -19.05
C VAL A 226 9.96 14.31 -19.14
N PRO A 227 10.79 15.33 -18.82
CA PRO A 227 12.23 15.13 -18.76
C PRO A 227 12.58 14.24 -17.57
N LEU A 228 13.48 13.30 -17.78
CA LEU A 228 13.99 12.46 -16.70
C LEU A 228 14.97 13.27 -15.84
N THR A 229 14.81 13.18 -14.53
CA THR A 229 15.79 13.71 -13.58
C THR A 229 17.03 12.83 -13.56
N GLU A 230 18.15 13.34 -13.06
CA GLU A 230 19.39 12.56 -12.93
C GLU A 230 19.15 11.31 -12.05
N GLU A 231 18.39 11.47 -10.97
CA GLU A 231 18.02 10.37 -10.07
C GLU A 231 17.17 9.31 -10.77
N ALA A 232 16.25 9.74 -11.63
CA ALA A 232 15.42 8.81 -12.41
C ALA A 232 16.23 8.07 -13.47
N GLU A 233 17.17 8.74 -14.14
CA GLU A 233 18.07 8.11 -15.10
C GLU A 233 18.98 7.09 -14.43
N LEU A 234 19.52 7.42 -13.26
CA LEU A 234 20.34 6.49 -12.47
C LEU A 234 19.53 5.27 -12.05
N GLU A 235 18.31 5.46 -11.54
CA GLU A 235 17.41 4.37 -11.15
C GLU A 235 17.10 3.46 -12.34
N LEU A 236 16.81 4.03 -13.51
CA LEU A 236 16.56 3.27 -14.72
C LEU A 236 17.80 2.49 -15.18
N ALA A 237 18.98 3.09 -15.11
CA ALA A 237 20.24 2.43 -15.45
C ALA A 237 20.54 1.26 -14.52
N GLU A 238 20.35 1.43 -13.22
CA GLU A 238 20.51 0.37 -12.23
C GLU A 238 19.52 -0.78 -12.48
N ASN A 239 18.28 -0.47 -12.79
CA ASN A 239 17.26 -1.48 -13.12
C ASN A 239 17.62 -2.24 -14.40
N ARG A 240 18.17 -1.58 -15.42
CA ARG A 240 18.65 -2.23 -16.65
C ARG A 240 19.76 -3.23 -16.35
N GLU A 241 20.69 -2.88 -15.47
CA GLU A 241 21.75 -3.80 -15.06
C GLU A 241 21.21 -5.02 -14.34
N ILE A 242 20.24 -4.85 -13.43
CA ILE A 242 19.59 -5.94 -12.73
C ILE A 242 18.90 -6.90 -13.70
N LEU A 243 18.22 -6.37 -14.73
CA LEU A 243 17.48 -7.16 -15.71
C LEU A 243 18.37 -7.88 -16.73
N LYS A 244 19.67 -7.57 -16.81
CA LYS A 244 20.59 -8.26 -17.75
C LYS A 244 20.84 -9.70 -17.40
N GLU A 245 20.86 -10.05 -16.11
CA GLU A 245 21.10 -11.41 -15.65
C GLU A 245 19.80 -12.20 -15.57
N PRO A 246 19.76 -13.42 -16.14
CA PRO A 246 18.59 -14.27 -16.00
C PRO A 246 18.44 -14.73 -14.56
N VAL A 247 17.28 -14.51 -13.97
CA VAL A 247 16.94 -15.00 -12.64
C VAL A 247 15.63 -15.77 -12.70
N HIS A 248 15.46 -16.70 -11.76
CA HIS A 248 14.27 -17.52 -11.66
C HIS A 248 13.90 -17.74 -10.20
N GLY A 249 12.61 -17.98 -9.95
CA GLY A 249 12.11 -18.44 -8.67
C GLY A 249 12.00 -19.97 -8.67
N VAL A 250 12.01 -20.56 -7.49
CA VAL A 250 11.76 -21.98 -7.31
C VAL A 250 10.34 -22.23 -6.82
N TYR A 251 9.89 -23.47 -6.87
CA TYR A 251 8.58 -23.84 -6.35
C TYR A 251 8.64 -24.22 -4.88
N TYR A 252 7.49 -24.13 -4.23
CA TYR A 252 7.33 -24.31 -2.81
C TYR A 252 7.32 -25.77 -2.38
N ASP A 253 8.09 -26.08 -1.32
CA ASP A 253 8.09 -27.37 -0.65
C ASP A 253 7.40 -27.24 0.72
N PRO A 254 6.20 -27.80 0.92
CA PRO A 254 5.47 -27.68 2.19
C PRO A 254 6.18 -28.26 3.41
N SER A 255 7.17 -29.13 3.22
CA SER A 255 7.92 -29.75 4.33
C SER A 255 9.02 -28.87 4.91
N LYS A 256 9.35 -27.77 4.24
CA LYS A 256 10.43 -26.86 4.65
C LYS A 256 9.88 -25.55 5.18
N ASP A 257 10.64 -24.90 6.06
CA ASP A 257 10.31 -23.59 6.58
C ASP A 257 10.44 -22.50 5.52
N LEU A 258 9.57 -21.49 5.62
CA LEU A 258 9.68 -20.25 4.85
C LEU A 258 10.54 -19.26 5.62
N ILE A 259 11.45 -18.61 4.93
CA ILE A 259 12.31 -17.56 5.47
C ILE A 259 12.14 -16.31 4.62
N ALA A 260 11.92 -15.17 5.25
CA ALA A 260 11.86 -13.87 4.60
C ALA A 260 12.99 -12.99 5.13
N GLU A 261 13.81 -12.47 4.24
CA GLU A 261 14.89 -11.55 4.58
C GLU A 261 14.59 -10.18 3.99
N ILE A 262 14.77 -9.13 4.78
CA ILE A 262 14.47 -7.75 4.39
C ILE A 262 15.75 -6.92 4.45
N GLN A 263 15.96 -6.07 3.45
CA GLN A 263 17.05 -5.10 3.41
C GLN A 263 16.48 -3.70 3.21
N LYS A 264 17.12 -2.71 3.83
CA LYS A 264 16.86 -1.30 3.58
C LYS A 264 17.67 -0.86 2.35
N GLN A 265 16.99 -0.31 1.35
CA GLN A 265 17.63 0.15 0.11
C GLN A 265 17.87 1.66 0.06
N GLY A 266 17.22 2.41 0.91
CA GLY A 266 17.32 3.86 0.94
C GLY A 266 16.10 4.49 1.60
N GLN A 267 15.87 5.77 1.35
CA GLN A 267 14.77 6.51 1.98
C GLN A 267 13.41 5.89 1.64
N GLY A 268 12.81 5.22 2.61
CA GLY A 268 11.50 4.62 2.49
C GLY A 268 11.42 3.44 1.52
N GLN A 269 12.55 2.91 1.06
CA GLN A 269 12.61 1.78 0.13
C GLN A 269 13.20 0.55 0.80
N TRP A 270 12.51 -0.57 0.63
CA TRP A 270 12.85 -1.85 1.23
C TRP A 270 12.73 -2.94 0.19
N THR A 271 13.64 -3.89 0.21
CA THR A 271 13.57 -5.09 -0.61
C THR A 271 13.52 -6.33 0.26
N TYR A 272 12.93 -7.39 -0.26
CA TYR A 272 12.85 -8.64 0.46
C TYR A 272 12.97 -9.83 -0.48
N GLN A 273 13.43 -10.94 0.08
CA GLN A 273 13.48 -12.23 -0.58
C GLN A 273 12.83 -13.26 0.34
N ILE A 274 12.04 -14.14 -0.25
CA ILE A 274 11.41 -15.25 0.46
C ILE A 274 11.98 -16.53 -0.12
N TYR A 275 12.53 -17.37 0.73
CA TYR A 275 13.21 -18.60 0.33
C TYR A 275 13.00 -19.71 1.35
N GLN A 276 13.33 -20.94 0.98
CA GLN A 276 13.38 -22.11 1.85
C GLN A 276 14.80 -22.65 1.98
N GLU A 277 15.56 -22.56 0.89
CA GLU A 277 16.98 -22.88 0.86
C GLU A 277 17.78 -21.65 0.45
N PRO A 278 18.97 -21.43 1.02
CA PRO A 278 19.81 -20.29 0.67
C PRO A 278 20.04 -20.17 -0.84
N PHE A 279 19.97 -18.95 -1.35
CA PHE A 279 20.18 -18.59 -2.75
C PHE A 279 19.14 -19.14 -3.74
N LYS A 280 18.10 -19.82 -3.25
CA LYS A 280 16.99 -20.32 -4.06
C LYS A 280 15.70 -19.61 -3.69
N ASN A 281 15.51 -18.42 -4.22
CA ASN A 281 14.36 -17.61 -3.90
C ASN A 281 13.06 -18.19 -4.48
N LEU A 282 12.03 -18.27 -3.64
CA LEU A 282 10.67 -18.52 -4.08
C LEU A 282 10.10 -17.26 -4.74
N LYS A 283 10.32 -16.14 -4.09
CA LYS A 283 9.82 -14.84 -4.52
C LYS A 283 10.72 -13.74 -3.99
N THR A 284 10.81 -12.65 -4.71
CA THR A 284 11.37 -11.39 -4.22
C THR A 284 10.32 -10.29 -4.31
N GLY A 285 10.58 -9.16 -3.72
CA GLY A 285 9.69 -8.03 -3.81
C GLY A 285 10.27 -6.79 -3.20
N LYS A 286 9.51 -5.72 -3.29
CA LYS A 286 9.86 -4.44 -2.72
C LYS A 286 8.69 -3.89 -1.91
N TYR A 287 9.03 -3.09 -0.92
CA TYR A 287 8.10 -2.30 -0.18
C TYR A 287 8.56 -0.85 -0.22
N ALA A 288 7.68 0.05 -0.62
CA ALA A 288 7.93 1.47 -0.60
C ALA A 288 6.82 2.14 0.18
N ARG A 289 7.19 2.93 1.17
CA ARG A 289 6.19 3.60 1.98
C ARG A 289 5.68 4.87 1.32
N MET A 290 4.37 5.02 1.32
CA MET A 290 3.65 6.16 0.74
C MET A 290 2.84 6.96 1.77
N ARG A 291 2.86 6.60 3.07
CA ARG A 291 1.94 7.17 4.06
C ARG A 291 2.64 7.88 5.20
N GLY A 292 2.18 9.11 5.44
CA GLY A 292 2.58 9.95 6.56
C GLY A 292 3.72 10.91 6.20
N ALA A 293 3.56 12.18 6.58
CA ALA A 293 4.58 13.20 6.38
C ALA A 293 5.82 12.95 7.24
N HIS A 294 5.67 12.22 8.35
CA HIS A 294 6.71 11.99 9.35
C HIS A 294 6.77 10.51 9.73
N THR A 295 7.93 9.88 9.58
CA THR A 295 8.06 8.44 9.83
C THR A 295 9.48 8.09 10.29
N ASN A 296 9.64 6.88 10.81
CA ASN A 296 10.95 6.33 11.13
C ASN A 296 11.13 4.93 10.52
N ASP A 297 12.38 4.50 10.44
CA ASP A 297 12.74 3.23 9.82
C ASP A 297 12.18 2.01 10.57
N VAL A 298 12.10 2.06 11.90
CA VAL A 298 11.56 0.93 12.69
C VAL A 298 10.09 0.71 12.35
N LYS A 299 9.32 1.80 12.27
CA LYS A 299 7.91 1.75 11.90
C LYS A 299 7.73 1.25 10.46
N GLN A 300 8.55 1.73 9.53
CA GLN A 300 8.53 1.27 8.15
C GLN A 300 8.86 -0.22 8.03
N LEU A 301 9.89 -0.67 8.76
CA LEU A 301 10.25 -2.09 8.79
C LEU A 301 9.11 -2.95 9.32
N THR A 302 8.43 -2.49 10.38
CA THR A 302 7.26 -3.17 10.92
C THR A 302 6.15 -3.29 9.88
N GLU A 303 5.86 -2.22 9.16
CA GLU A 303 4.87 -2.22 8.08
C GLU A 303 5.26 -3.17 6.94
N ALA A 304 6.55 -3.19 6.56
CA ALA A 304 7.06 -4.11 5.56
C ALA A 304 6.89 -5.57 5.99
N VAL A 305 7.20 -5.89 7.25
CA VAL A 305 7.00 -7.23 7.82
C VAL A 305 5.52 -7.63 7.76
N GLN A 306 4.60 -6.74 8.13
CA GLN A 306 3.17 -7.03 8.09
C GLN A 306 2.70 -7.29 6.66
N LYS A 307 3.14 -6.50 5.70
CA LYS A 307 2.82 -6.71 4.29
C LYS A 307 3.31 -8.07 3.79
N ILE A 308 4.55 -8.42 4.09
CA ILE A 308 5.14 -9.70 3.68
C ILE A 308 4.44 -10.87 4.37
N ALA A 309 4.11 -10.75 5.65
CA ALA A 309 3.36 -11.77 6.38
C ALA A 309 1.98 -12.02 5.74
N THR A 310 1.25 -10.97 5.43
CA THR A 310 -0.05 -11.07 4.75
C THR A 310 0.08 -11.71 3.38
N GLU A 311 1.02 -11.27 2.57
CA GLU A 311 1.30 -11.84 1.25
C GLU A 311 1.65 -13.33 1.34
N SER A 312 2.46 -13.70 2.33
CA SER A 312 2.86 -15.09 2.55
C SER A 312 1.69 -15.98 2.95
N ILE A 313 0.78 -15.49 3.79
CA ILE A 313 -0.44 -16.22 4.12
C ILE A 313 -1.30 -16.44 2.88
N VAL A 314 -1.42 -15.43 2.01
CA VAL A 314 -2.18 -15.54 0.75
C VAL A 314 -1.57 -16.60 -0.17
N ILE A 315 -0.24 -16.63 -0.32
CA ILE A 315 0.45 -17.51 -1.28
C ILE A 315 0.66 -18.92 -0.71
N TRP A 316 1.08 -19.05 0.56
CA TRP A 316 1.50 -20.32 1.15
C TRP A 316 0.68 -20.79 2.35
N GLY A 317 -0.24 -19.96 2.84
CA GLY A 317 -1.05 -20.31 4.02
C GLY A 317 -0.28 -20.28 5.34
N LYS A 318 0.92 -19.72 5.37
CA LYS A 318 1.71 -19.57 6.60
C LYS A 318 2.60 -18.34 6.58
N VAL A 319 3.03 -17.93 7.77
CA VAL A 319 3.91 -16.76 7.97
C VAL A 319 5.36 -17.23 8.00
N PRO A 320 6.26 -16.59 7.24
CA PRO A 320 7.67 -16.93 7.27
C PRO A 320 8.35 -16.52 8.58
N LYS A 321 9.48 -17.15 8.86
CA LYS A 321 10.43 -16.65 9.85
C LYS A 321 11.22 -15.52 9.22
N PHE A 322 11.34 -14.39 9.93
CA PHE A 322 11.97 -13.20 9.37
C PHE A 322 13.42 -13.07 9.77
N LYS A 323 14.25 -12.62 8.83
CA LYS A 323 15.61 -12.15 9.06
C LYS A 323 15.63 -10.65 8.82
N LEU A 324 15.82 -9.87 9.89
CA LEU A 324 15.64 -8.42 9.89
C LEU A 324 16.94 -7.69 10.22
N PRO A 325 17.22 -6.55 9.55
CA PRO A 325 18.41 -5.74 9.80
C PRO A 325 18.20 -4.80 10.99
N ILE A 326 17.77 -5.33 12.11
CA ILE A 326 17.55 -4.60 13.35
C ILE A 326 17.95 -5.46 14.54
N GLN A 327 18.63 -4.87 15.50
CA GLN A 327 18.98 -5.58 16.73
C GLN A 327 17.75 -5.76 17.62
N LYS A 328 17.70 -6.87 18.37
CA LYS A 328 16.61 -7.18 19.29
C LYS A 328 16.37 -6.07 20.32
N GLU A 329 17.44 -5.49 20.84
CA GLU A 329 17.38 -4.38 21.79
C GLU A 329 16.73 -3.14 21.18
N THR A 330 17.07 -2.80 19.95
CA THR A 330 16.47 -1.65 19.24
C THR A 330 14.98 -1.84 19.08
N TRP A 331 14.55 -3.01 18.67
CA TRP A 331 13.13 -3.35 18.54
C TRP A 331 12.41 -3.30 19.88
N GLU A 332 13.00 -3.88 20.92
CA GLU A 332 12.42 -3.90 22.26
C GLU A 332 12.25 -2.48 22.82
N THR A 333 13.27 -1.63 22.68
CA THR A 333 13.18 -0.21 23.06
C THR A 333 12.04 0.50 22.36
N TRP A 334 11.89 0.26 21.07
CA TRP A 334 10.82 0.88 20.29
C TRP A 334 9.44 0.46 20.77
N TRP A 335 9.14 -0.84 20.80
CA TRP A 335 7.77 -1.28 21.07
C TRP A 335 7.35 -1.07 22.53
N THR A 336 8.27 -1.06 23.48
CA THR A 336 7.95 -0.79 24.89
C THR A 336 7.62 0.68 25.14
N GLU A 337 8.14 1.57 24.33
CA GLU A 337 7.93 3.03 24.47
C GLU A 337 6.90 3.58 23.50
N TYR A 338 6.51 2.82 22.50
CA TYR A 338 5.52 3.24 21.52
C TYR A 338 4.10 2.95 22.02
N TRP A 339 3.23 3.96 21.94
CA TRP A 339 1.88 3.90 22.52
C TRP A 339 0.90 2.97 21.76
N GLN A 340 1.15 2.64 20.50
CA GLN A 340 0.33 1.71 19.74
C GLN A 340 0.79 0.27 19.96
N ALA A 341 -0.16 -0.65 20.02
CA ALA A 341 0.15 -2.07 20.01
C ALA A 341 0.79 -2.44 18.67
N THR A 342 1.91 -3.11 18.73
CA THR A 342 2.65 -3.53 17.54
C THR A 342 3.20 -4.93 17.76
N TRP A 343 3.28 -5.71 16.68
CA TRP A 343 3.71 -7.09 16.72
C TRP A 343 4.54 -7.42 15.50
N ILE A 344 5.60 -8.19 15.69
CA ILE A 344 6.38 -8.80 14.62
C ILE A 344 6.34 -10.32 14.82
N PRO A 345 6.11 -11.12 13.76
CA PRO A 345 6.24 -12.58 13.81
C PRO A 345 7.64 -13.01 14.28
N GLU A 346 7.84 -14.31 14.47
CA GLU A 346 9.15 -14.85 14.82
C GLU A 346 10.24 -14.32 13.87
N TRP A 347 11.31 -13.78 14.44
CA TRP A 347 12.38 -13.18 13.67
C TRP A 347 13.73 -13.27 14.38
N GLU A 348 14.79 -13.16 13.59
CA GLU A 348 16.15 -13.06 14.09
C GLU A 348 16.88 -11.87 13.46
N PHE A 349 17.90 -11.38 14.13
CA PHE A 349 18.74 -10.31 13.64
C PHE A 349 19.69 -10.84 12.55
N VAL A 350 19.81 -10.09 11.44
CA VAL A 350 20.81 -10.32 10.42
C VAL A 350 21.68 -9.07 10.27
N ASN A 351 22.99 -9.22 10.43
CA ASN A 351 23.93 -8.10 10.38
C ASN A 351 24.28 -7.76 8.92
N THR A 352 23.31 -7.22 8.20
CA THR A 352 23.46 -6.75 6.82
C THR A 352 23.21 -5.25 6.77
N PRO A 353 24.25 -4.40 6.74
CA PRO A 353 24.08 -2.95 6.66
C PRO A 353 23.35 -2.51 5.36
N PRO A 354 22.58 -1.40 5.41
CA PRO A 354 22.39 -0.52 6.56
C PRO A 354 21.45 -1.10 7.61
N LEU A 355 21.84 -1.00 8.88
CA LEU A 355 21.01 -1.45 9.98
C LEU A 355 19.96 -0.41 10.35
N VAL A 356 18.79 -0.87 10.75
CA VAL A 356 17.72 -0.04 11.28
C VAL A 356 18.02 0.29 12.73
N LYS A 357 17.95 1.57 13.09
CA LYS A 357 18.18 2.04 14.45
C LYS A 357 17.25 3.19 14.81
N LEU A 358 17.14 3.48 16.09
CA LEU A 358 16.56 4.71 16.60
C LEU A 358 17.67 5.75 16.67
N TRP A 359 17.50 6.85 15.95
CA TRP A 359 18.53 7.88 15.82
C TRP A 359 18.64 8.80 17.01
N TYR A 360 17.55 8.94 17.78
CA TYR A 360 17.49 9.71 19.02
C TYR A 360 16.39 9.17 19.91
N GLN A 361 16.47 9.46 21.18
CA GLN A 361 15.44 9.15 22.18
C GLN A 361 15.24 10.36 23.07
N LEU A 362 13.99 10.67 23.38
CA LEU A 362 13.66 11.72 24.33
C LEU A 362 13.72 11.16 25.75
N GLU A 363 14.19 11.99 26.68
CA GLU A 363 14.21 11.63 28.11
C GLU A 363 12.78 11.53 28.65
N LYS A 364 12.59 10.67 29.64
CA LYS A 364 11.29 10.47 30.30
C LYS A 364 11.07 11.45 31.42
N GLU A 365 12.15 11.96 31.98
CA GLU A 365 12.19 12.87 33.12
C GLU A 365 13.00 14.12 32.76
N PRO A 366 12.68 15.30 33.34
CA PRO A 366 13.50 16.48 33.15
C PRO A 366 14.96 16.22 33.51
N ILE A 367 15.86 16.83 32.76
CA ILE A 367 17.30 16.68 32.96
C ILE A 367 17.75 17.64 34.04
N ILE A 368 18.33 17.12 35.10
CA ILE A 368 18.83 17.92 36.22
C ILE A 368 20.09 18.67 35.77
N GLY A 369 20.13 19.99 36.02
CA GLY A 369 21.27 20.83 35.63
C GLY A 369 21.27 21.31 34.19
N ALA A 370 20.38 20.84 33.35
CA ALA A 370 20.23 21.34 32.00
C ALA A 370 19.41 22.63 31.97
N GLU A 371 19.74 23.51 31.03
CA GLU A 371 18.96 24.73 30.78
C GLU A 371 17.57 24.40 30.29
N THR A 372 16.56 25.10 30.80
CA THR A 372 15.17 24.93 30.37
C THR A 372 14.76 26.05 29.43
N PHE A 373 14.33 25.68 28.19
CA PHE A 373 13.87 26.61 27.18
C PHE A 373 12.35 26.56 27.10
N TYR A 374 11.71 27.70 27.37
CA TYR A 374 10.29 27.86 27.13
C TYR A 374 10.12 28.47 25.74
N VAL A 375 9.52 27.72 24.84
CA VAL A 375 9.43 28.09 23.43
C VAL A 375 7.99 28.40 23.01
N ASP A 376 7.82 29.32 22.10
CA ASP A 376 6.53 29.64 21.51
C ASP A 376 6.71 30.26 20.13
N GLY A 377 5.67 30.13 19.29
CA GLY A 377 5.59 30.74 17.99
C GLY A 377 4.19 31.25 17.72
N ALA A 378 4.09 32.35 16.98
CA ALA A 378 2.83 32.93 16.59
C ALA A 378 2.89 33.46 15.17
N ALA A 379 1.82 33.31 14.40
CA ALA A 379 1.70 33.84 13.06
C ALA A 379 0.32 34.44 12.82
N ASN A 380 0.27 35.46 11.96
CA ASN A 380 -0.98 36.06 11.50
C ASN A 380 -1.44 35.31 10.25
N ARG A 381 -2.68 34.82 10.25
CA ARG A 381 -3.27 34.06 9.14
C ARG A 381 -3.37 34.86 7.83
N GLU A 382 -3.61 36.17 7.93
CA GLU A 382 -3.84 37.05 6.77
C GLU A 382 -2.54 37.50 6.14
N THR A 383 -1.60 38.00 6.95
CA THR A 383 -0.32 38.53 6.48
C THR A 383 0.76 37.46 6.33
N LYS A 384 0.55 36.28 6.94
CA LYS A 384 1.53 35.19 7.02
C LYS A 384 2.87 35.60 7.64
N LEU A 385 2.88 36.69 8.39
CA LEU A 385 4.04 37.10 9.20
C LEU A 385 3.97 36.40 10.54
N GLY A 386 5.09 35.99 11.06
CA GLY A 386 5.18 35.28 12.31
C GLY A 386 6.43 35.63 13.10
N LYS A 387 6.42 35.22 14.35
CA LYS A 387 7.59 35.26 15.24
C LYS A 387 7.70 33.94 15.98
N ALA A 388 8.91 33.51 16.20
CA ALA A 388 9.24 32.35 17.02
C ALA A 388 10.35 32.74 17.99
N GLY A 389 10.31 32.20 19.19
CA GLY A 389 11.30 32.56 20.16
C GLY A 389 11.29 31.67 21.41
N TYR A 390 12.23 31.96 22.28
CA TYR A 390 12.38 31.29 23.56
C TYR A 390 12.81 32.23 24.68
N VAL A 391 12.50 31.85 25.90
CA VAL A 391 13.10 32.38 27.13
C VAL A 391 13.62 31.20 27.93
N THR A 392 14.69 31.39 28.66
CA THR A 392 15.29 30.34 29.47
C THR A 392 15.30 30.66 30.94
N ASN A 393 15.42 29.63 31.78
CA ASN A 393 15.56 29.79 33.22
C ASN A 393 16.89 30.46 33.63
N ARG A 394 17.83 30.61 32.69
CA ARG A 394 19.12 31.31 32.90
C ARG A 394 19.10 32.74 32.38
N GLY A 395 17.91 33.24 32.02
CA GLY A 395 17.72 34.62 31.58
C GLY A 395 18.06 34.89 30.12
N ARG A 396 18.32 33.88 29.32
CA ARG A 396 18.49 34.05 27.89
C ARG A 396 17.12 34.18 27.20
N GLN A 397 17.04 35.00 26.18
CA GLN A 397 15.86 35.10 25.35
C GLN A 397 16.25 35.43 23.92
N LYS A 398 15.43 34.98 22.99
CA LYS A 398 15.60 35.27 21.55
C LYS A 398 14.25 35.21 20.86
N VAL A 399 14.03 36.15 19.96
CA VAL A 399 12.85 36.19 19.08
C VAL A 399 13.32 36.45 17.66
N VAL A 400 12.84 35.67 16.72
CA VAL A 400 13.10 35.86 15.29
C VAL A 400 11.80 36.16 14.56
N SER A 401 11.86 37.02 13.56
CA SER A 401 10.73 37.32 12.69
C SER A 401 10.78 36.41 11.46
N LEU A 402 9.61 35.91 11.09
CA LEU A 402 9.45 34.97 9.98
C LEU A 402 8.43 35.49 8.98
N THR A 403 8.61 35.17 7.72
CA THR A 403 7.71 35.51 6.63
C THR A 403 7.15 34.25 5.99
N ASP A 404 5.97 34.33 5.37
CA ASP A 404 5.30 33.21 4.72
C ASP A 404 5.21 31.98 5.63
N THR A 405 4.64 32.16 6.81
CA THR A 405 4.60 31.13 7.85
C THR A 405 3.19 30.94 8.43
N THR A 406 3.01 29.87 9.19
CA THR A 406 1.77 29.54 9.90
C THR A 406 2.06 29.36 11.38
N ASN A 407 1.01 29.31 12.22
CA ASN A 407 1.17 29.03 13.66
C ASN A 407 1.95 27.74 13.91
N GLN A 408 1.63 26.67 13.18
CA GLN A 408 2.30 25.38 13.33
C GLN A 408 3.79 25.45 12.96
N LYS A 409 4.12 26.13 11.88
CA LYS A 409 5.52 26.31 11.45
C LYS A 409 6.32 27.14 12.43
N THR A 410 5.72 28.19 13.02
CA THR A 410 6.40 29.03 14.01
C THR A 410 6.65 28.28 15.31
N GLU A 411 5.74 27.41 15.72
CA GLU A 411 5.91 26.55 16.90
C GLU A 411 7.08 25.58 16.72
N LEU A 412 7.19 24.96 15.54
CA LEU A 412 8.33 24.10 15.19
C LEU A 412 9.63 24.91 15.09
N GLN A 413 9.57 26.10 14.52
CA GLN A 413 10.75 26.98 14.40
C GLN A 413 11.29 27.38 15.75
N ALA A 414 10.43 27.62 16.73
CA ALA A 414 10.82 27.94 18.09
C ALA A 414 11.59 26.79 18.76
N ILE A 415 11.13 25.56 18.56
CA ILE A 415 11.84 24.37 19.06
C ILE A 415 13.20 24.24 18.36
N HIS A 416 13.27 24.47 17.05
CA HIS A 416 14.51 24.43 16.30
C HIS A 416 15.54 25.45 16.84
N LEU A 417 15.09 26.68 17.11
CA LEU A 417 15.94 27.71 17.72
C LEU A 417 16.50 27.27 19.07
N ALA A 418 15.65 26.71 19.92
CA ALA A 418 16.07 26.22 21.23
C ALA A 418 17.13 25.11 21.09
N LEU A 419 16.95 24.20 20.16
CA LEU A 419 17.91 23.12 19.91
C LEU A 419 19.25 23.65 19.35
N GLN A 420 19.19 24.66 18.48
CA GLN A 420 20.42 25.28 17.93
C GLN A 420 21.24 26.02 19.01
N ASP A 421 20.56 26.73 19.90
CA ASP A 421 21.17 27.64 20.88
C ASP A 421 21.48 26.96 22.21
N SER A 422 21.07 25.71 22.40
CA SER A 422 21.30 24.95 23.63
C SER A 422 22.56 24.08 23.58
N GLY A 423 23.02 23.62 24.73
CA GLY A 423 24.09 22.65 24.82
C GLY A 423 23.66 21.23 24.49
N LEU A 424 24.47 20.24 24.85
CA LEU A 424 24.23 18.84 24.58
C LEU A 424 23.03 18.26 25.34
N GLU A 425 22.71 18.86 26.50
CA GLU A 425 21.57 18.50 27.30
C GLU A 425 20.62 19.69 27.42
N VAL A 426 19.33 19.49 27.17
CA VAL A 426 18.34 20.56 27.16
C VAL A 426 16.96 20.06 27.57
N ASN A 427 16.26 20.90 28.35
CA ASN A 427 14.83 20.75 28.60
C ASN A 427 14.07 21.78 27.79
N ILE A 428 13.07 21.35 27.05
CA ILE A 428 12.23 22.22 26.21
C ILE A 428 10.79 22.09 26.66
N VAL A 429 10.14 23.24 26.87
CA VAL A 429 8.73 23.33 27.23
C VAL A 429 8.00 24.06 26.12
N THR A 430 7.01 23.41 25.53
CA THR A 430 6.17 23.97 24.46
C THR A 430 4.70 23.89 24.83
N ASP A 431 3.90 24.81 24.29
CA ASP A 431 2.43 24.72 24.35
C ASP A 431 1.81 24.12 23.08
N SER A 432 2.63 23.72 22.13
CA SER A 432 2.19 23.13 20.87
C SER A 432 1.96 21.62 20.97
N GLN A 433 0.70 21.21 20.97
CA GLN A 433 0.37 19.79 20.86
C GLN A 433 0.80 19.21 19.51
N TYR A 434 0.74 20.02 18.46
CA TYR A 434 1.17 19.65 17.11
C TYR A 434 2.65 19.26 17.08
N ALA A 435 3.53 20.12 17.60
CA ALA A 435 4.96 19.86 17.63
C ALA A 435 5.31 18.67 18.54
N LEU A 436 4.67 18.58 19.69
CA LEU A 436 4.85 17.46 20.61
C LEU A 436 4.47 16.12 19.95
N GLY A 437 3.33 16.08 19.28
CA GLY A 437 2.83 14.89 18.60
C GLY A 437 3.77 14.40 17.51
N ILE A 438 4.35 15.31 16.73
CA ILE A 438 5.34 14.97 15.70
C ILE A 438 6.60 14.38 16.32
N ILE A 439 7.18 15.04 17.32
CA ILE A 439 8.49 14.66 17.87
C ILE A 439 8.38 13.39 18.73
N GLN A 440 7.29 13.20 19.45
CA GLN A 440 7.06 11.99 20.27
C GLN A 440 6.95 10.72 19.44
N ALA A 441 6.52 10.82 18.18
CA ALA A 441 6.51 9.67 17.25
C ALA A 441 7.93 9.28 16.80
N GLN A 442 8.95 10.00 17.21
CA GLN A 442 10.36 9.76 16.90
C GLN A 442 10.65 9.65 15.40
N PRO A 443 10.20 10.60 14.56
CA PRO A 443 10.49 10.55 13.14
C PRO A 443 12.00 10.68 12.90
N ASP A 444 12.51 9.97 11.90
CA ASP A 444 13.89 10.11 11.41
C ASP A 444 13.95 10.78 10.04
N THR A 445 12.82 10.86 9.35
CA THR A 445 12.64 11.59 8.10
C THR A 445 11.26 12.24 8.04
N SER A 446 11.16 13.33 7.30
CA SER A 446 9.91 14.06 7.08
C SER A 446 9.86 14.68 5.69
N GLU A 447 8.66 14.92 5.19
CA GLU A 447 8.45 15.75 4.00
C GLU A 447 8.69 17.23 4.28
N SER A 448 8.63 17.64 5.55
CA SER A 448 8.90 19.00 5.99
C SER A 448 10.40 19.20 6.22
N GLU A 449 10.97 20.19 5.53
CA GLU A 449 12.37 20.57 5.72
C GLU A 449 12.66 21.03 7.15
N LEU A 450 11.73 21.76 7.74
CA LEU A 450 11.86 22.23 9.12
C LEU A 450 11.91 21.08 10.13
N VAL A 451 11.06 20.07 9.95
CA VAL A 451 11.09 18.87 10.80
C VAL A 451 12.40 18.11 10.61
N ASN A 452 12.92 18.00 9.40
CA ASN A 452 14.22 17.39 9.13
C ASN A 452 15.36 18.13 9.85
N GLN A 453 15.33 19.46 9.87
CA GLN A 453 16.30 20.27 10.59
C GLN A 453 16.21 20.04 12.12
N ILE A 454 15.02 19.90 12.64
CA ILE A 454 14.81 19.55 14.06
C ILE A 454 15.39 18.17 14.38
N ILE A 455 15.12 17.20 13.52
CA ILE A 455 15.64 15.83 13.68
C ILE A 455 17.18 15.83 13.68
N GLU A 456 17.83 16.57 12.77
CA GLU A 456 19.27 16.69 12.75
C GLU A 456 19.84 17.24 14.07
N GLN A 457 19.17 18.23 14.65
CA GLN A 457 19.57 18.78 15.94
C GLN A 457 19.35 17.78 17.09
N LEU A 458 18.23 17.05 17.08
CA LEU A 458 17.96 16.03 18.08
C LEU A 458 19.01 14.92 18.07
N ILE A 459 19.46 14.51 16.90
CA ILE A 459 20.50 13.48 16.74
C ILE A 459 21.84 13.94 17.37
N LYS A 460 22.15 15.22 17.29
CA LYS A 460 23.38 15.80 17.83
C LYS A 460 23.38 15.94 19.35
N LYS A 461 22.21 15.92 20.00
CA LYS A 461 22.09 16.08 21.47
C LYS A 461 22.42 14.79 22.19
N GLU A 462 22.93 14.91 23.42
CA GLU A 462 23.09 13.77 24.31
C GLU A 462 21.79 13.43 25.03
N LYS A 463 21.09 14.46 25.53
CA LYS A 463 19.80 14.28 26.21
C LYS A 463 18.87 15.45 25.90
N VAL A 464 17.64 15.13 25.55
CA VAL A 464 16.57 16.10 25.33
C VAL A 464 15.32 15.64 26.08
N TYR A 465 14.78 16.51 26.89
CA TYR A 465 13.47 16.36 27.51
C TYR A 465 12.52 17.37 26.89
N LEU A 466 11.36 16.91 26.42
CA LEU A 466 10.34 17.75 25.81
C LEU A 466 9.04 17.64 26.62
N ALA A 467 8.56 18.77 27.12
CA ALA A 467 7.33 18.84 27.91
C ALA A 467 6.30 19.73 27.21
N TRP A 468 5.04 19.39 27.43
CA TRP A 468 3.93 20.20 26.99
C TRP A 468 3.27 20.88 28.19
N VAL A 469 2.88 22.15 28.01
CA VAL A 469 2.07 22.90 28.96
C VAL A 469 0.88 23.51 28.24
N PRO A 470 -0.27 23.69 28.92
CA PRO A 470 -1.40 24.35 28.30
C PRO A 470 -1.06 25.83 28.00
N ALA A 471 -1.44 26.29 26.81
CA ALA A 471 -1.26 27.68 26.40
C ALA A 471 -2.17 28.61 27.22
N HIS A 472 -1.70 29.83 27.49
CA HIS A 472 -2.47 30.91 28.14
C HIS A 472 -3.05 30.55 29.51
N LYS A 473 -2.40 29.63 30.25
CA LYS A 473 -2.81 29.21 31.60
C LYS A 473 -1.95 29.78 32.72
N GLY A 474 -1.16 30.83 32.45
CA GLY A 474 -0.32 31.46 33.44
C GLY A 474 0.91 30.66 33.87
N ILE A 475 1.36 29.71 33.05
CA ILE A 475 2.60 28.99 33.26
C ILE A 475 3.78 29.95 33.03
N GLY A 476 4.57 30.27 34.04
CA GLY A 476 5.51 31.37 34.08
C GLY A 476 6.40 31.59 32.87
N GLY A 477 7.23 30.63 32.47
CA GLY A 477 8.10 30.75 31.29
C GLY A 477 7.30 30.75 29.97
N ASN A 478 6.25 29.96 29.88
CA ASN A 478 5.38 29.93 28.70
C ASN A 478 4.62 31.24 28.51
N GLU A 479 4.10 31.84 29.57
CA GLU A 479 3.45 33.16 29.53
C GLU A 479 4.43 34.24 29.06
N GLN A 480 5.64 34.23 29.53
CA GLN A 480 6.66 35.21 29.17
C GLN A 480 7.05 35.11 27.70
N VAL A 481 7.28 33.92 27.17
CA VAL A 481 7.62 33.75 25.76
C VAL A 481 6.42 34.04 24.85
N ASP A 482 5.21 33.73 25.27
CA ASP A 482 3.98 34.04 24.50
C ASP A 482 3.84 35.55 24.29
N LYS A 483 4.07 36.36 25.32
CA LYS A 483 4.07 37.82 25.20
C LYS A 483 5.10 38.31 24.19
N LEU A 484 6.28 37.72 24.17
CA LEU A 484 7.36 38.11 23.23
C LEU A 484 7.00 37.82 21.78
N VAL A 485 6.48 36.63 21.48
CA VAL A 485 6.19 36.23 20.11
C VAL A 485 4.88 36.78 19.59
N SER A 486 3.90 37.03 20.45
CA SER A 486 2.61 37.56 20.04
C SER A 486 2.57 39.09 19.89
N ALA A 487 3.63 39.80 20.32
CA ALA A 487 3.72 41.24 20.18
C ALA A 487 3.64 41.67 18.71
N GLY A 488 2.59 42.41 18.36
CA GLY A 488 2.35 42.90 16.99
C GLY A 488 1.77 41.90 16.01
N ILE A 489 1.59 40.63 16.38
CA ILE A 489 1.06 39.57 15.53
C ILE A 489 -0.38 39.25 15.84
N ARG A 490 -0.72 39.07 17.11
CA ARG A 490 -2.09 38.78 17.56
C ARG A 490 -2.74 40.09 18.03
N LYS A 491 -3.61 40.62 17.17
CA LYS A 491 -4.36 41.87 17.51
C LYS A 491 -5.73 41.60 18.15
N VAL A 492 -6.26 40.36 18.07
CA VAL A 492 -7.56 40.00 18.60
C VAL A 492 -7.52 38.64 19.26
N LEU A 493 -7.77 38.57 20.55
CA LEU A 493 -7.88 37.36 21.36
C LEU A 493 -8.93 36.35 20.87
N PHE A 494 -9.85 36.82 20.03
CA PHE A 494 -11.01 36.09 19.54
C PHE A 494 -10.61 34.92 18.59
N LEU A 495 -9.59 35.10 17.76
CA LEU A 495 -9.13 34.06 16.82
C LEU A 495 -8.54 32.85 17.50
N ASP A 496 -7.89 33.01 18.65
CA ASP A 496 -7.36 31.91 19.44
C ASP A 496 -8.45 31.00 20.00
N GLY A 497 -9.61 31.59 20.42
CA GLY A 497 -10.75 30.80 20.87
C GLY A 497 -11.31 29.89 19.77
N ILE A 498 -11.34 30.39 18.52
CA ILE A 498 -11.82 29.63 17.37
C ILE A 498 -10.89 28.47 17.05
N ASP A 499 -9.58 28.71 16.99
CA ASP A 499 -8.58 27.68 16.69
C ASP A 499 -8.56 26.57 17.74
N LYS A 500 -8.58 26.94 19.03
CA LYS A 500 -8.67 25.99 20.12
C LYS A 500 -9.96 25.17 20.11
N ALA A 501 -11.09 25.83 19.84
CA ALA A 501 -12.38 25.16 19.72
C ALA A 501 -12.37 24.14 18.57
N GLN A 502 -11.78 24.50 17.44
CA GLN A 502 -11.64 23.64 16.29
C GLN A 502 -10.74 22.44 16.58
N GLU A 503 -9.58 22.64 17.19
CA GLU A 503 -8.66 21.57 17.59
C GLU A 503 -9.31 20.62 18.60
N GLU A 504 -9.99 21.14 19.60
CA GLU A 504 -10.68 20.33 20.60
C GLU A 504 -11.87 19.59 20.01
N HIS A 505 -12.59 20.21 19.09
CA HIS A 505 -13.67 19.55 18.35
C HIS A 505 -13.15 18.40 17.50
N GLU A 506 -12.06 18.59 16.77
CA GLU A 506 -11.41 17.53 15.97
C GLU A 506 -10.94 16.35 16.83
N LYS A 507 -10.51 16.64 18.07
CA LYS A 507 -10.01 15.63 19.01
C LYS A 507 -11.13 14.89 19.74
N TYR A 508 -12.18 15.58 20.19
CA TYR A 508 -13.23 15.05 21.06
C TYR A 508 -14.64 15.07 20.47
N LEU A 509 -14.84 15.66 19.28
CA LEU A 509 -16.12 15.78 18.61
C LEU A 509 -17.24 16.38 19.49
N ASN A 510 -16.93 17.41 20.26
CA ASN A 510 -17.87 18.14 21.11
C ASN A 510 -19.00 18.75 20.29
N ASN A 511 -20.20 18.88 20.87
CA ASN A 511 -21.28 19.56 20.19
C ASN A 511 -21.03 21.09 20.14
N TRP A 512 -21.70 21.79 19.23
CA TRP A 512 -21.49 23.22 19.02
C TRP A 512 -21.85 24.06 20.26
N ARG A 513 -22.84 23.63 21.07
CA ARG A 513 -23.24 24.32 22.29
C ARG A 513 -22.18 24.31 23.36
N ALA A 514 -21.55 23.14 23.57
CA ALA A 514 -20.45 23.01 24.51
C ALA A 514 -19.25 23.87 24.08
N MET A 515 -18.92 23.88 22.78
CA MET A 515 -17.84 24.71 22.25
C MET A 515 -18.14 26.21 22.41
N ALA A 516 -19.38 26.64 22.13
CA ALA A 516 -19.79 28.05 22.27
C ALA A 516 -19.64 28.51 23.71
N SER A 517 -20.00 27.66 24.68
CA SER A 517 -19.90 27.95 26.10
C SER A 517 -18.44 27.94 26.59
N ASP A 518 -17.71 26.88 26.27
CA ASP A 518 -16.34 26.64 26.80
C ASP A 518 -15.32 27.64 26.23
N PHE A 519 -15.48 28.05 24.97
CA PHE A 519 -14.55 28.94 24.27
C PHE A 519 -15.11 30.36 24.07
N ASN A 520 -16.27 30.66 24.65
CA ASN A 520 -16.93 31.95 24.53
C ASN A 520 -17.08 32.41 23.06
N LEU A 521 -17.56 31.51 22.20
CA LEU A 521 -17.76 31.75 20.78
C LEU A 521 -19.23 32.12 20.48
N PRO A 522 -19.49 32.96 19.48
CA PRO A 522 -20.83 33.13 18.95
C PRO A 522 -21.40 31.79 18.46
N PRO A 523 -22.70 31.51 18.66
CA PRO A 523 -23.28 30.23 18.21
C PRO A 523 -23.08 29.93 16.73
N VAL A 524 -23.08 30.95 15.88
CA VAL A 524 -22.86 30.83 14.43
C VAL A 524 -21.45 30.28 14.14
N VAL A 525 -20.43 30.75 14.87
CA VAL A 525 -19.04 30.30 14.70
C VAL A 525 -18.88 28.86 15.16
N ALA A 526 -19.47 28.51 16.31
CA ALA A 526 -19.42 27.12 16.81
C ALA A 526 -20.13 26.13 15.87
N LYS A 527 -21.29 26.52 15.31
CA LYS A 527 -22.00 25.73 14.30
C LYS A 527 -21.17 25.53 13.03
N GLU A 528 -20.49 26.57 12.56
CA GLU A 528 -19.62 26.51 11.38
C GLU A 528 -18.46 25.52 11.58
N ILE A 529 -17.84 25.50 12.77
CA ILE A 529 -16.79 24.55 13.10
C ILE A 529 -17.30 23.11 12.97
N VAL A 530 -18.50 22.81 13.46
CA VAL A 530 -19.09 21.47 13.35
C VAL A 530 -19.42 21.12 11.90
N VAL A 531 -20.01 22.06 11.14
CA VAL A 531 -20.37 21.84 9.73
C VAL A 531 -19.14 21.61 8.85
N SER A 532 -18.04 22.32 9.11
CA SER A 532 -16.80 22.18 8.36
C SER A 532 -15.88 21.06 8.86
N CYS A 533 -16.27 20.34 9.90
CA CYS A 533 -15.49 19.23 10.44
C CYS A 533 -15.60 18.00 9.55
N ASP A 534 -14.50 17.56 8.99
CA ASP A 534 -14.42 16.37 8.13
C ASP A 534 -14.88 15.10 8.86
N LYS A 535 -14.57 14.97 10.16
CA LYS A 535 -14.97 13.83 10.97
C LYS A 535 -16.48 13.76 11.21
N CYS A 536 -17.14 14.91 11.36
CA CYS A 536 -18.60 14.98 11.50
C CYS A 536 -19.31 14.73 10.17
N GLN A 537 -18.73 15.15 9.04
CA GLN A 537 -19.27 14.91 7.70
C GLN A 537 -19.15 13.45 7.26
N LEU A 538 -18.20 12.70 7.81
CA LEU A 538 -18.05 11.26 7.56
C LEU A 538 -19.19 10.40 8.13
N LYS A 539 -20.11 10.97 8.91
CA LYS A 539 -21.30 10.26 9.43
C LYS A 539 -22.40 10.02 8.39
N GLY A 540 -22.24 10.49 7.15
CA GLY A 540 -23.33 10.52 6.16
C GLY A 540 -23.38 9.37 5.17
N GLU A 541 -22.31 8.66 4.91
CA GLU A 541 -22.31 7.56 3.95
C GLU A 541 -21.57 6.36 4.52
N ALA A 542 -22.36 5.33 4.86
CA ALA A 542 -21.79 4.01 5.04
C ALA A 542 -21.24 3.58 3.67
N MET A 543 -19.95 3.74 3.47
CA MET A 543 -19.29 3.09 2.36
C MET A 543 -19.37 1.58 2.60
N HIS A 544 -20.32 0.94 1.94
CA HIS A 544 -20.36 -0.51 1.88
C HIS A 544 -19.20 -0.96 0.98
N GLY A 545 -18.01 -1.09 1.58
CA GLY A 545 -16.88 -1.71 0.90
C GLY A 545 -17.17 -3.17 0.61
N GLN A 546 -16.64 -3.68 -0.48
CA GLN A 546 -16.66 -5.11 -0.76
C GLN A 546 -15.84 -5.86 0.27
N VAL A 547 -16.36 -7.01 0.73
CA VAL A 547 -15.61 -7.92 1.59
C VAL A 547 -14.57 -8.63 0.73
N ASP A 548 -13.29 -8.49 1.06
CA ASP A 548 -12.21 -9.24 0.42
C ASP A 548 -12.13 -10.63 1.05
N CYS A 549 -12.47 -11.66 0.27
CA CYS A 549 -12.44 -13.06 0.71
C CYS A 549 -11.13 -13.78 0.37
N SER A 550 -10.09 -13.06 -0.10
CA SER A 550 -8.79 -13.65 -0.39
C SER A 550 -8.17 -14.25 0.88
N PRO A 551 -7.48 -15.40 0.79
CA PRO A 551 -6.75 -15.96 1.93
C PRO A 551 -5.75 -14.96 2.51
N GLY A 552 -5.66 -14.89 3.83
CA GLY A 552 -4.77 -13.97 4.53
C GLY A 552 -5.31 -12.57 4.74
N ILE A 553 -6.51 -12.26 4.23
CA ILE A 553 -7.18 -10.99 4.45
C ILE A 553 -8.25 -11.18 5.53
N TRP A 554 -8.18 -10.33 6.53
CA TRP A 554 -9.11 -10.33 7.65
C TRP A 554 -9.75 -8.95 7.76
N GLN A 555 -11.04 -8.92 8.01
CA GLN A 555 -11.78 -7.70 8.24
C GLN A 555 -12.35 -7.74 9.65
N LEU A 556 -12.07 -6.70 10.43
CA LEU A 556 -12.52 -6.58 11.82
C LEU A 556 -13.34 -5.30 11.95
N ASP A 557 -14.39 -5.39 12.73
CA ASP A 557 -15.19 -4.25 13.12
C ASP A 557 -15.35 -4.22 14.63
N CYS A 558 -15.24 -3.03 15.21
CA CYS A 558 -15.38 -2.82 16.64
C CYS A 558 -16.59 -1.94 16.93
N THR A 559 -17.42 -2.35 17.87
CA THR A 559 -18.51 -1.52 18.38
C THR A 559 -18.34 -1.27 19.87
N HIS A 560 -18.78 -0.10 20.31
CA HIS A 560 -18.76 0.28 21.73
C HIS A 560 -20.18 0.14 22.29
N LEU A 561 -20.34 -0.68 23.31
CA LEU A 561 -21.60 -0.89 23.99
C LEU A 561 -21.37 -1.00 25.50
N GLU A 562 -22.08 -0.19 26.29
CA GLU A 562 -22.00 -0.17 27.76
C GLU A 562 -20.56 -0.05 28.32
N GLY A 563 -19.74 0.78 27.69
CA GLY A 563 -18.33 0.98 28.07
C GLY A 563 -17.39 -0.17 27.72
N LYS A 564 -17.88 -1.17 26.99
CA LYS A 564 -17.08 -2.30 26.50
C LYS A 564 -16.85 -2.19 25.00
N ILE A 565 -15.70 -2.66 24.57
CA ILE A 565 -15.36 -2.79 23.15
C ILE A 565 -15.70 -4.22 22.73
N ILE A 566 -16.58 -4.36 21.75
CA ILE A 566 -16.99 -5.65 21.21
C ILE A 566 -16.43 -5.76 19.79
N LEU A 567 -15.71 -6.86 19.52
CA LEU A 567 -15.09 -7.17 18.26
C LEU A 567 -16.04 -7.99 17.38
#